data_262ede8cd58a4bdcc28d999f6668f866
#
_entry.id   262ede8cd58a4bdcc28d999f6668f866
#
_cell.length_a   1.000
_cell.length_b   1.000
_cell.length_c   1.000
_cell.angle_alpha   90.00
_cell.angle_beta   90.00
_cell.angle_gamma   90.00
#
_symmetry.space_group_name_H-M   'P 1'
#
loop_
_entity.id
_entity.type
_entity.pdbx_description
1 polymer ?
#
loop_
_entity_poly.entity_id
_entity_poly.type
_entity_poly.pdbx_seq_one_letter_code
_entity_poly.pdbx_strand_id
1 'polypeptide(L)'
;LRRVYFPYLAYGLMVTILFHVVDDWSASLWTCWTLPFYGLVCLVFVRLFQKSSRKIQKQYKMGSVIKYSLIILFFFVLKLFSVSYICKEHQSIEGEKVDILERRNYLVGKLVTTPKKVLEEMPSGVGTQFQGEWALYSCSMLSAALVNISYLYPETKEENLKHIDCLIKIVMSPEMRYYDTMRWKEDPLDSLDGDNSHVSYLSHLAWMICGYKELGGDKKYDQLLSSLCFTMNHRILLSKGLNLPTYPGESIYIPDMLVAIVALDKYANMNNGKYRSTVKKWISKAKKEWIDKETGLLASFVDEAGKQFEGAPIKGSYSALNCYFLTFIDEAFAKHQHEKLKSLFWKDDLVTGLKEYWDRPCPIGLDMDAGPIIF
;
A
#
# COMPACT_ATOMS: atom_id res chain seq x y z
N LEU A 1 -10.84 -42.76 18.64
CA LEU A 1 -10.49 -42.01 17.41
C LEU A 1 -11.52 -40.94 17.08
N ARG A 2 -12.82 -41.26 16.86
CA ARG A 2 -13.86 -40.28 16.54
C ARG A 2 -13.96 -39.10 17.53
N ARG A 3 -13.76 -39.33 18.85
CA ARG A 3 -13.86 -38.27 19.90
C ARG A 3 -12.69 -37.26 19.93
N VAL A 4 -11.57 -37.61 19.32
CA VAL A 4 -10.38 -36.73 19.30
C VAL A 4 -10.29 -35.95 17.97
N TYR A 5 -10.65 -36.61 16.85
CA TYR A 5 -10.54 -35.99 15.52
C TYR A 5 -11.66 -35.02 15.20
N PHE A 6 -12.86 -35.27 15.70
CA PHE A 6 -14.02 -34.45 15.38
C PHE A 6 -13.87 -32.99 15.82
N PRO A 7 -13.36 -32.66 17.03
CA PRO A 7 -13.17 -31.26 17.43
C PRO A 7 -12.13 -30.54 16.57
N TYR A 8 -11.04 -31.20 16.13
CA TYR A 8 -9.99 -30.59 15.30
C TYR A 8 -10.42 -30.39 13.86
N LEU A 9 -11.18 -31.35 13.32
CA LEU A 9 -11.82 -31.23 12.01
C LEU A 9 -12.89 -30.12 12.03
N ALA A 10 -13.70 -30.05 13.09
CA ALA A 10 -14.69 -29.00 13.28
C ALA A 10 -14.03 -27.63 13.46
N TYR A 11 -12.92 -27.53 14.19
CA TYR A 11 -12.15 -26.29 14.36
C TYR A 11 -11.50 -25.86 13.03
N GLY A 12 -10.85 -26.76 12.31
CA GLY A 12 -10.30 -26.48 10.99
C GLY A 12 -11.37 -26.04 10.00
N LEU A 13 -12.52 -26.70 9.99
CA LEU A 13 -13.66 -26.35 9.15
C LEU A 13 -14.25 -24.99 9.56
N MET A 14 -14.37 -24.73 10.86
CA MET A 14 -14.88 -23.46 11.39
C MET A 14 -13.95 -22.28 11.07
N VAL A 15 -12.64 -22.48 11.20
CA VAL A 15 -11.62 -21.49 10.79
C VAL A 15 -11.69 -21.25 9.29
N THR A 16 -11.82 -22.30 8.47
CA THR A 16 -11.96 -22.19 7.02
C THR A 16 -13.25 -21.45 6.63
N ILE A 17 -14.37 -21.74 7.30
CA ILE A 17 -15.66 -21.05 7.09
C ILE A 17 -15.57 -19.59 7.55
N LEU A 18 -14.94 -19.30 8.69
CA LEU A 18 -14.74 -17.94 9.20
C LEU A 18 -13.91 -17.10 8.20
N PHE A 19 -12.83 -17.65 7.65
CA PHE A 19 -12.05 -16.97 6.61
C PHE A 19 -12.84 -16.83 5.32
N HIS A 20 -13.68 -17.79 4.97
CA HIS A 20 -14.52 -17.73 3.77
C HIS A 20 -15.65 -16.68 3.86
N VAL A 21 -16.15 -16.44 5.05
CA VAL A 21 -17.22 -15.45 5.31
C VAL A 21 -16.65 -14.02 5.43
N VAL A 22 -15.38 -13.90 5.84
CA VAL A 22 -14.73 -12.59 6.08
C VAL A 22 -14.03 -12.06 4.82
N ASP A 23 -13.67 -12.92 3.86
CA ASP A 23 -12.86 -12.49 2.72
C ASP A 23 -13.23 -13.25 1.43
N ASP A 24 -14.08 -12.63 0.64
CA ASP A 24 -14.80 -13.26 -0.48
C ASP A 24 -13.92 -13.73 -1.65
N TRP A 25 -12.61 -13.43 -1.70
CA TRP A 25 -11.76 -13.71 -2.86
C TRP A 25 -10.40 -14.34 -2.58
N SER A 26 -9.72 -13.93 -1.56
CA SER A 26 -8.46 -14.55 -1.13
C SER A 26 -8.68 -15.96 -0.58
N ALA A 27 -9.90 -16.26 -0.16
CA ALA A 27 -10.28 -17.52 0.43
C ALA A 27 -10.08 -18.73 -0.49
N SER A 28 -10.26 -18.63 -1.80
CA SER A 28 -10.05 -19.77 -2.71
C SER A 28 -8.56 -20.12 -2.85
N LEU A 29 -7.70 -19.14 -2.92
CA LEU A 29 -6.24 -19.31 -2.92
C LEU A 29 -5.74 -19.73 -1.54
N TRP A 30 -6.22 -19.10 -0.46
CA TRP A 30 -5.90 -19.44 0.92
C TRP A 30 -6.41 -20.83 1.32
N THR A 31 -7.61 -21.23 0.93
CA THR A 31 -8.14 -22.59 1.20
C THR A 31 -7.28 -23.66 0.54
N CYS A 32 -6.82 -23.42 -0.66
CA CYS A 32 -5.87 -24.31 -1.32
C CYS A 32 -4.52 -24.43 -0.59
N TRP A 33 -4.06 -23.36 0.11
CA TRP A 33 -2.79 -23.40 0.85
C TRP A 33 -2.95 -23.91 2.28
N THR A 34 -4.02 -23.53 2.96
CA THR A 34 -4.21 -23.83 4.38
C THR A 34 -4.69 -25.25 4.63
N LEU A 35 -5.53 -25.83 3.79
CA LEU A 35 -6.00 -27.21 3.98
C LEU A 35 -4.87 -28.24 4.02
N PRO A 36 -3.90 -28.28 3.08
CA PRO A 36 -2.75 -29.18 3.17
C PRO A 36 -1.85 -28.89 4.37
N PHE A 37 -1.64 -27.60 4.70
CA PHE A 37 -0.80 -27.19 5.84
C PHE A 37 -1.43 -27.57 7.18
N TYR A 38 -2.72 -27.31 7.38
CA TYR A 38 -3.44 -27.74 8.59
C TYR A 38 -3.56 -29.27 8.67
N GLY A 39 -3.74 -29.95 7.54
CA GLY A 39 -3.67 -31.41 7.47
C GLY A 39 -2.33 -31.94 7.95
N LEU A 40 -1.23 -31.30 7.54
CA LEU A 40 0.13 -31.66 7.96
C LEU A 40 0.34 -31.37 9.45
N VAL A 41 -0.05 -30.20 9.92
CA VAL A 41 0.03 -29.79 11.33
C VAL A 41 -0.81 -30.73 12.21
N CYS A 42 -2.03 -31.05 11.81
CA CYS A 42 -2.87 -32.04 12.50
C CYS A 42 -2.23 -33.42 12.55
N LEU A 43 -1.61 -33.88 11.46
CA LEU A 43 -0.90 -35.16 11.42
C LEU A 43 0.34 -35.15 12.33
N VAL A 44 1.09 -34.07 12.38
CA VAL A 44 2.25 -33.90 13.30
C VAL A 44 1.78 -33.88 14.75
N PHE A 45 0.73 -33.13 15.07
CA PHE A 45 0.15 -33.09 16.42
C PHE A 45 -0.40 -34.44 16.87
N VAL A 46 -1.12 -35.12 16.00
CA VAL A 46 -1.62 -36.50 16.26
C VAL A 46 -0.46 -37.43 16.54
N ARG A 47 0.66 -37.31 15.82
CA ARG A 47 1.85 -38.11 16.05
C ARG A 47 2.56 -37.83 17.36
N LEU A 48 2.71 -36.56 17.72
CA LEU A 48 3.29 -36.14 19.00
C LEU A 48 2.43 -36.66 20.17
N PHE A 49 1.10 -36.61 20.04
CA PHE A 49 0.16 -37.15 21.02
C PHE A 49 0.17 -38.68 21.09
N GLN A 50 0.29 -39.36 19.95
CA GLN A 50 0.40 -40.81 19.89
C GLN A 50 1.72 -41.33 20.48
N LYS A 51 2.82 -40.57 20.35
CA LYS A 51 4.10 -40.89 20.97
C LYS A 51 4.06 -40.82 22.50
N SER A 52 3.18 -39.96 23.04
CA SER A 52 2.94 -39.81 24.48
C SER A 52 2.10 -40.92 25.09
N SER A 53 1.32 -41.64 24.30
CA SER A 53 0.38 -42.66 24.77
C SER A 53 0.80 -44.07 24.29
N ARG A 54 1.57 -44.79 25.12
CA ARG A 54 2.07 -46.17 24.82
C ARG A 54 1.00 -47.23 24.51
N LYS A 55 -0.28 -46.94 24.74
CA LYS A 55 -1.40 -47.88 24.51
C LYS A 55 -1.95 -47.84 23.06
N ILE A 56 -1.61 -46.86 22.25
CA ILE A 56 -2.16 -46.67 20.91
C ILE A 56 -1.18 -47.13 19.82
N GLN A 57 0.05 -47.47 20.18
CA GLN A 57 1.14 -47.77 19.27
C GLN A 57 0.97 -49.07 18.46
N LYS A 58 0.02 -49.96 18.81
CA LYS A 58 -0.13 -51.28 18.19
C LYS A 58 -1.01 -51.36 16.92
N GLN A 59 -1.65 -50.27 16.49
CA GLN A 59 -2.68 -50.36 15.42
C GLN A 59 -2.43 -49.59 14.13
N TYR A 60 -1.38 -48.77 14.04
CA TYR A 60 -1.12 -48.05 12.78
C TYR A 60 0.05 -48.67 12.01
N LYS A 61 -0.27 -49.33 10.89
CA LYS A 61 0.73 -49.79 9.92
C LYS A 61 1.51 -48.61 9.38
N MET A 62 2.83 -48.64 9.48
CA MET A 62 3.78 -47.65 8.96
C MET A 62 3.48 -47.25 7.50
N GLY A 63 2.93 -48.15 6.71
CA GLY A 63 2.51 -47.89 5.34
C GLY A 63 1.42 -46.83 5.16
N SER A 64 0.51 -46.65 6.13
CA SER A 64 -0.53 -45.62 6.03
C SER A 64 0.05 -44.22 6.17
N VAL A 65 1.05 -44.03 7.01
CA VAL A 65 1.71 -42.74 7.22
C VAL A 65 2.53 -42.35 6.01
N ILE A 66 3.29 -43.28 5.46
CA ILE A 66 4.07 -43.07 4.24
C ILE A 66 3.11 -42.69 3.10
N LYS A 67 1.99 -43.42 2.98
CA LYS A 67 0.99 -43.12 1.95
C LYS A 67 0.42 -41.71 2.04
N TYR A 68 0.04 -41.24 3.23
CA TYR A 68 -0.50 -39.88 3.41
C TYR A 68 0.58 -38.81 3.22
N SER A 69 1.82 -39.06 3.66
CA SER A 69 2.95 -38.14 3.43
C SER A 69 3.25 -38.01 1.94
N LEU A 70 3.20 -39.11 1.17
CA LEU A 70 3.38 -39.08 -0.29
C LEU A 70 2.25 -38.34 -1.00
N ILE A 71 1.01 -38.49 -0.55
CA ILE A 71 -0.14 -37.76 -1.10
C ILE A 71 0.04 -36.23 -0.86
N ILE A 72 0.42 -35.83 0.35
CA ILE A 72 0.66 -34.43 0.68
C ILE A 72 1.82 -33.88 -0.15
N LEU A 73 2.92 -34.62 -0.27
CA LEU A 73 4.06 -34.24 -1.09
C LEU A 73 3.67 -34.11 -2.57
N PHE A 74 2.85 -35.05 -3.09
CA PHE A 74 2.35 -34.99 -4.45
C PHE A 74 1.52 -33.69 -4.71
N PHE A 75 0.58 -33.35 -3.83
CA PHE A 75 -0.19 -32.12 -3.96
C PHE A 75 0.67 -30.87 -3.81
N PHE A 76 1.68 -30.90 -2.95
CA PHE A 76 2.64 -29.81 -2.81
C PHE A 76 3.46 -29.61 -4.09
N VAL A 77 3.99 -30.69 -4.65
CA VAL A 77 4.73 -30.67 -5.92
C VAL A 77 3.83 -30.22 -7.07
N LEU A 78 2.61 -30.76 -7.16
CA LEU A 78 1.63 -30.35 -8.18
C LEU A 78 1.34 -28.87 -8.11
N LYS A 79 1.24 -28.31 -6.90
CA LYS A 79 1.01 -26.88 -6.70
C LYS A 79 2.23 -26.04 -7.08
N LEU A 80 3.45 -26.46 -6.75
CA LEU A 80 4.67 -25.78 -7.19
C LEU A 80 4.73 -25.72 -8.73
N PHE A 81 4.38 -26.82 -9.40
CA PHE A 81 4.30 -26.84 -10.86
C PHE A 81 3.23 -25.92 -11.42
N SER A 82 2.03 -25.89 -10.81
CA SER A 82 0.95 -25.01 -11.26
C SER A 82 1.30 -23.53 -11.05
N VAL A 83 1.90 -23.16 -9.92
CA VAL A 83 2.39 -21.79 -9.67
C VAL A 83 3.49 -21.42 -10.67
N SER A 84 4.47 -22.31 -10.92
CA SER A 84 5.52 -22.07 -11.90
C SER A 84 4.96 -21.93 -13.32
N TYR A 85 3.93 -22.67 -13.66
CA TYR A 85 3.28 -22.57 -14.97
C TYR A 85 2.53 -21.23 -15.12
N ILE A 86 1.72 -20.87 -14.14
CA ILE A 86 0.99 -19.59 -14.09
C ILE A 86 1.99 -18.41 -14.16
N CYS A 87 3.08 -18.45 -13.36
CA CYS A 87 4.09 -17.41 -13.40
C CYS A 87 4.77 -17.29 -14.78
N LYS A 88 4.95 -18.38 -15.53
CA LYS A 88 5.51 -18.33 -16.89
C LYS A 88 4.55 -17.69 -17.89
N GLU A 89 3.26 -17.93 -17.76
CA GLU A 89 2.25 -17.35 -18.63
C GLU A 89 2.17 -15.83 -18.45
N HIS A 90 2.32 -15.34 -17.22
CA HIS A 90 2.39 -13.91 -16.90
C HIS A 90 3.74 -13.24 -17.26
N GLN A 91 4.76 -13.98 -17.62
CA GLN A 91 6.05 -13.44 -18.09
C GLN A 91 6.03 -13.00 -19.58
N SER A 92 4.97 -13.29 -20.32
CA SER A 92 4.79 -12.75 -21.66
C SER A 92 4.24 -11.32 -21.59
N ILE A 93 4.58 -10.47 -22.56
CA ILE A 93 4.06 -9.09 -22.67
C ILE A 93 2.51 -9.08 -22.70
N GLU A 94 1.89 -10.03 -23.38
CA GLU A 94 0.44 -10.15 -23.44
C GLU A 94 -0.15 -10.63 -22.11
N GLY A 95 0.51 -11.59 -21.44
CA GLY A 95 0.10 -12.07 -20.11
C GLY A 95 0.22 -10.98 -19.04
N GLU A 96 1.28 -10.15 -19.09
CA GLU A 96 1.44 -8.99 -18.23
C GLU A 96 0.31 -7.97 -18.44
N LYS A 97 -0.04 -7.67 -19.70
CA LYS A 97 -1.16 -6.78 -20.03
C LYS A 97 -2.47 -7.27 -19.44
N VAL A 98 -2.78 -8.56 -19.64
CA VAL A 98 -4.02 -9.18 -19.10
C VAL A 98 -4.05 -9.04 -17.57
N ASP A 99 -2.96 -9.40 -16.86
CA ASP A 99 -2.88 -9.28 -15.39
C ASP A 99 -3.09 -7.85 -14.92
N ILE A 100 -2.43 -6.87 -15.55
CA ILE A 100 -2.58 -5.44 -15.20
C ILE A 100 -4.03 -4.99 -15.40
N LEU A 101 -4.67 -5.36 -16.51
CA LEU A 101 -6.04 -4.94 -16.80
C LEU A 101 -7.07 -5.64 -15.88
N GLU A 102 -6.85 -6.89 -15.51
CA GLU A 102 -7.68 -7.59 -14.53
C GLU A 102 -7.60 -6.95 -13.14
N ARG A 103 -6.39 -6.64 -12.65
CA ARG A 103 -6.18 -5.91 -11.39
C ARG A 103 -6.81 -4.52 -11.42
N ARG A 104 -6.65 -3.79 -12.54
CA ARG A 104 -7.32 -2.52 -12.77
C ARG A 104 -8.84 -2.65 -12.62
N ASN A 105 -9.43 -3.63 -13.30
CA ASN A 105 -10.89 -3.83 -13.29
C ASN A 105 -11.40 -4.20 -11.90
N TYR A 106 -10.64 -5.04 -11.16
CA TYR A 106 -10.96 -5.38 -9.78
C TYR A 106 -10.96 -4.13 -8.89
N LEU A 107 -9.90 -3.32 -8.92
CA LEU A 107 -9.78 -2.12 -8.09
C LEU A 107 -10.81 -1.04 -8.49
N VAL A 108 -11.07 -0.88 -9.78
CA VAL A 108 -12.15 0.01 -10.26
C VAL A 108 -13.50 -0.45 -9.72
N GLY A 109 -13.81 -1.74 -9.77
CA GLY A 109 -15.05 -2.30 -9.21
C GLY A 109 -15.21 -2.07 -7.71
N LYS A 110 -14.11 -2.00 -6.96
CA LYS A 110 -14.09 -1.74 -5.51
C LYS A 110 -14.19 -0.26 -5.15
N LEU A 111 -13.47 0.61 -5.86
CA LEU A 111 -13.27 2.00 -5.47
C LEU A 111 -14.11 3.00 -6.26
N VAL A 112 -14.45 2.73 -7.53
CA VAL A 112 -15.30 3.61 -8.34
C VAL A 112 -16.78 3.34 -8.03
N THR A 113 -17.19 3.65 -6.82
CA THR A 113 -18.55 3.38 -6.29
C THR A 113 -19.12 4.62 -5.58
N THR A 114 -19.62 4.48 -4.37
CA THR A 114 -20.04 5.62 -3.54
C THR A 114 -19.06 5.84 -2.40
N PRO A 115 -18.92 7.07 -1.86
CA PRO A 115 -18.02 7.37 -0.72
C PRO A 115 -18.20 6.39 0.44
N LYS A 116 -19.45 6.11 0.80
CA LYS A 116 -19.80 5.16 1.88
C LYS A 116 -19.25 3.76 1.61
N LYS A 117 -19.42 3.23 0.39
CA LYS A 117 -18.91 1.90 0.05
C LYS A 117 -17.39 1.84 0.06
N VAL A 118 -16.70 2.89 -0.42
CA VAL A 118 -15.24 2.96 -0.35
C VAL A 118 -14.77 2.91 1.10
N LEU A 119 -15.40 3.65 2.00
CA LEU A 119 -15.08 3.60 3.42
C LEU A 119 -15.36 2.21 4.05
N GLU A 120 -16.45 1.54 3.65
CA GLU A 120 -16.78 0.19 4.12
C GLU A 120 -15.78 -0.88 3.67
N GLU A 121 -15.09 -0.69 2.52
CA GLU A 121 -14.02 -1.59 2.07
C GLU A 121 -12.73 -1.44 2.90
N MET A 122 -12.56 -0.35 3.64
CA MET A 122 -11.37 -0.12 4.46
C MET A 122 -11.49 -0.77 5.83
N PRO A 123 -10.39 -1.27 6.42
CA PRO A 123 -10.40 -1.87 7.75
C PRO A 123 -10.95 -0.92 8.81
N SER A 124 -11.99 -1.32 9.52
CA SER A 124 -12.64 -0.51 10.55
C SER A 124 -12.04 -0.69 11.95
N GLY A 125 -11.26 -1.74 12.16
CA GLY A 125 -10.71 -2.11 13.48
C GLY A 125 -9.63 -1.16 14.01
N VAL A 126 -9.10 -0.28 13.19
CA VAL A 126 -8.04 0.69 13.52
C VAL A 126 -8.55 2.11 13.77
N GLY A 127 -9.86 2.32 13.68
CA GLY A 127 -10.51 3.61 13.90
C GLY A 127 -10.89 4.35 12.61
N THR A 128 -11.89 5.23 12.73
CA THR A 128 -12.47 5.97 11.59
C THR A 128 -11.48 6.91 10.88
N GLN A 129 -10.48 7.40 11.61
CA GLN A 129 -9.41 8.24 11.06
C GLN A 129 -8.63 7.49 9.99
N PHE A 130 -8.04 6.35 10.34
CA PHE A 130 -7.26 5.55 9.41
C PHE A 130 -8.10 4.99 8.27
N GLN A 131 -9.37 4.66 8.55
CA GLN A 131 -10.31 4.24 7.53
C GLN A 131 -10.48 5.30 6.42
N GLY A 132 -10.65 6.57 6.79
CA GLY A 132 -10.76 7.68 5.84
C GLY A 132 -9.47 7.96 5.09
N GLU A 133 -8.34 7.94 5.79
CA GLU A 133 -7.01 8.14 5.21
C GLU A 133 -6.66 7.03 4.19
N TRP A 134 -6.87 5.78 4.53
CA TRP A 134 -6.63 4.66 3.60
C TRP A 134 -7.58 4.68 2.41
N ALA A 135 -8.82 5.13 2.59
CA ALA A 135 -9.75 5.33 1.49
C ALA A 135 -9.26 6.40 0.51
N LEU A 136 -8.75 7.53 1.02
CA LEU A 136 -8.12 8.56 0.21
C LEU A 136 -6.90 8.02 -0.55
N TYR A 137 -5.98 7.36 0.16
CA TYR A 137 -4.76 6.80 -0.45
C TYR A 137 -5.10 5.76 -1.52
N SER A 138 -6.04 4.88 -1.26
CA SER A 138 -6.50 3.89 -2.24
C SER A 138 -7.05 4.54 -3.50
N CYS A 139 -7.89 5.57 -3.36
CA CYS A 139 -8.42 6.33 -4.50
C CYS A 139 -7.32 7.06 -5.28
N SER A 140 -6.37 7.69 -4.59
CA SER A 140 -5.31 8.46 -5.25
C SER A 140 -4.29 7.56 -5.94
N MET A 141 -3.91 6.43 -5.32
CA MET A 141 -3.01 5.45 -5.93
C MET A 141 -3.65 4.75 -7.13
N LEU A 142 -4.96 4.41 -7.05
CA LEU A 142 -5.67 3.91 -8.21
C LEU A 142 -5.71 4.95 -9.34
N SER A 143 -5.97 6.23 -9.01
CA SER A 143 -5.93 7.31 -10.00
C SER A 143 -4.59 7.37 -10.72
N ALA A 144 -3.47 7.31 -9.98
CA ALA A 144 -2.13 7.28 -10.57
C ALA A 144 -1.87 6.03 -11.42
N ALA A 145 -2.32 4.87 -10.95
CA ALA A 145 -2.23 3.63 -11.72
C ALA A 145 -3.01 3.72 -13.04
N LEU A 146 -4.22 4.30 -13.03
CA LEU A 146 -5.02 4.53 -14.23
C LEU A 146 -4.33 5.46 -15.24
N VAL A 147 -3.61 6.49 -14.75
CA VAL A 147 -2.77 7.35 -15.60
C VAL A 147 -1.66 6.52 -16.26
N ASN A 148 -0.90 5.76 -15.48
CA ASN A 148 0.19 4.92 -16.00
C ASN A 148 -0.31 3.86 -17.00
N ILE A 149 -1.44 3.20 -16.71
CA ILE A 149 -2.08 2.23 -17.60
C ILE A 149 -2.49 2.90 -18.93
N SER A 150 -2.96 4.15 -18.88
CA SER A 150 -3.32 4.90 -20.10
C SER A 150 -2.13 5.24 -20.98
N TYR A 151 -0.93 5.38 -20.40
CA TYR A 151 0.32 5.52 -21.17
C TYR A 151 0.79 4.19 -21.76
N LEU A 152 0.67 3.11 -20.99
CA LEU A 152 1.06 1.76 -21.45
C LEU A 152 0.07 1.21 -22.49
N TYR A 153 -1.23 1.46 -22.30
CA TYR A 153 -2.32 0.94 -23.11
C TYR A 153 -3.28 2.08 -23.49
N PRO A 154 -2.94 2.86 -24.53
CA PRO A 154 -3.68 4.08 -24.92
C PRO A 154 -5.17 3.87 -25.19
N GLU A 155 -5.57 2.66 -25.59
CA GLU A 155 -6.96 2.28 -25.82
C GLU A 155 -7.84 2.36 -24.56
N THR A 156 -7.23 2.32 -23.37
CA THR A 156 -7.93 2.40 -22.08
C THR A 156 -8.16 3.83 -21.60
N LYS A 157 -7.55 4.82 -22.28
CA LYS A 157 -7.44 6.21 -21.80
C LYS A 157 -8.78 6.86 -21.52
N GLU A 158 -9.75 6.74 -22.42
CA GLU A 158 -11.06 7.39 -22.26
C GLU A 158 -11.84 6.82 -21.07
N GLU A 159 -11.76 5.51 -20.87
CA GLU A 159 -12.41 4.84 -19.75
C GLU A 159 -11.72 5.19 -18.44
N ASN A 160 -10.38 5.16 -18.41
CA ASN A 160 -9.59 5.52 -17.23
C ASN A 160 -9.83 6.98 -16.83
N LEU A 161 -9.97 7.90 -17.79
CA LEU A 161 -10.28 9.30 -17.51
C LEU A 161 -11.63 9.45 -16.79
N LYS A 162 -12.65 8.69 -17.19
CA LYS A 162 -13.96 8.67 -16.51
C LYS A 162 -13.85 8.12 -15.08
N HIS A 163 -13.06 7.07 -14.89
CA HIS A 163 -12.82 6.51 -13.56
C HIS A 163 -12.10 7.50 -12.64
N ILE A 164 -11.06 8.19 -13.14
CA ILE A 164 -10.35 9.23 -12.36
C ILE A 164 -11.32 10.36 -11.99
N ASP A 165 -12.18 10.79 -12.90
CA ASP A 165 -13.20 11.80 -12.60
C ASP A 165 -14.15 11.36 -11.47
N CYS A 166 -14.60 10.11 -11.50
CA CYS A 166 -15.41 9.55 -10.42
C CYS A 166 -14.65 9.49 -9.09
N LEU A 167 -13.38 9.06 -9.09
CA LEU A 167 -12.55 9.02 -7.90
C LEU A 167 -12.33 10.41 -7.30
N ILE A 168 -12.08 11.44 -8.13
CA ILE A 168 -11.97 12.83 -7.68
C ILE A 168 -13.26 13.27 -6.98
N LYS A 169 -14.44 13.00 -7.57
CA LYS A 169 -15.74 13.34 -6.96
C LYS A 169 -15.96 12.61 -5.63
N ILE A 170 -15.58 11.33 -5.56
CA ILE A 170 -15.65 10.54 -4.32
C ILE A 170 -14.77 11.19 -3.25
N VAL A 171 -13.51 11.47 -3.56
CA VAL A 171 -12.56 12.09 -2.61
C VAL A 171 -13.02 13.48 -2.17
N MET A 172 -13.66 14.26 -3.04
CA MET A 172 -14.21 15.58 -2.71
C MET A 172 -15.49 15.53 -1.85
N SER A 173 -16.07 14.35 -1.62
CA SER A 173 -17.28 14.24 -0.80
C SER A 173 -17.01 14.55 0.67
N PRO A 174 -17.98 15.11 1.40
CA PRO A 174 -17.83 15.37 2.84
C PRO A 174 -17.48 14.13 3.66
N GLU A 175 -18.04 12.98 3.29
CA GLU A 175 -17.79 11.70 3.96
C GLU A 175 -16.33 11.31 3.87
N MET A 176 -15.72 11.44 2.68
CA MET A 176 -14.32 11.05 2.45
C MET A 176 -13.32 11.98 3.15
N ARG A 177 -13.59 13.28 3.24
CA ARG A 177 -12.70 14.24 3.89
C ARG A 177 -12.95 14.41 5.39
N TYR A 178 -13.97 13.72 5.92
CA TYR A 178 -14.36 13.81 7.34
C TYR A 178 -13.22 13.43 8.30
N TYR A 179 -12.36 12.47 7.96
CA TYR A 179 -11.22 12.08 8.79
C TYR A 179 -10.24 13.25 9.02
N ASP A 180 -9.96 14.02 7.98
CA ASP A 180 -9.09 15.19 8.03
C ASP A 180 -9.76 16.34 8.80
N THR A 181 -11.05 16.57 8.53
CA THR A 181 -11.88 17.53 9.27
C THR A 181 -11.89 17.25 10.77
N MET A 182 -11.96 16.00 11.18
CA MET A 182 -11.93 15.59 12.59
C MET A 182 -10.59 15.91 13.26
N ARG A 183 -9.48 15.79 12.51
CA ARG A 183 -8.13 16.03 13.03
C ARG A 183 -7.81 17.52 13.14
N TRP A 184 -8.14 18.30 12.11
CA TRP A 184 -7.85 19.73 12.05
C TRP A 184 -8.95 20.62 12.63
N LYS A 185 -10.16 20.06 12.90
CA LYS A 185 -11.35 20.78 13.40
C LYS A 185 -11.92 21.79 12.40
N GLU A 186 -11.55 21.66 11.14
CA GLU A 186 -12.08 22.45 10.02
C GLU A 186 -12.03 21.63 8.72
N ASP A 187 -12.89 21.96 7.78
CA ASP A 187 -12.94 21.26 6.49
C ASP A 187 -11.78 21.67 5.59
N PRO A 188 -11.00 20.74 5.01
CA PRO A 188 -9.83 21.07 4.21
C PRO A 188 -10.11 21.89 2.94
N LEU A 189 -11.30 21.80 2.37
CA LEU A 189 -11.67 22.56 1.16
C LEU A 189 -12.28 23.92 1.47
N ASP A 190 -12.91 24.06 2.64
CA ASP A 190 -13.51 25.32 3.08
C ASP A 190 -12.49 26.25 3.76
N SER A 191 -11.32 25.72 4.14
CA SER A 191 -10.24 26.43 4.84
C SER A 191 -8.97 26.61 4.01
N LEU A 192 -9.08 26.69 2.69
CA LEU A 192 -7.91 26.88 1.81
C LEU A 192 -7.16 28.21 2.04
N ASP A 193 -7.78 29.21 2.59
CA ASP A 193 -7.22 30.50 3.02
C ASP A 193 -6.71 30.51 4.47
N GLY A 194 -6.92 29.43 5.23
CA GLY A 194 -6.46 29.27 6.61
C GLY A 194 -5.00 28.82 6.71
N ASP A 195 -4.54 28.62 7.96
CA ASP A 195 -3.13 28.33 8.28
C ASP A 195 -2.84 26.85 8.53
N ASN A 196 -3.86 26.02 8.76
CA ASN A 196 -3.69 24.60 9.02
C ASN A 196 -3.19 23.83 7.80
N SER A 197 -2.44 22.77 8.03
CA SER A 197 -1.69 22.08 6.96
C SER A 197 -2.59 21.39 5.95
N HIS A 198 -3.42 20.46 6.39
CA HIS A 198 -4.23 19.56 5.55
C HIS A 198 -3.45 18.86 4.43
N VAL A 199 -2.11 18.76 4.55
CA VAL A 199 -1.24 18.33 3.45
C VAL A 199 -1.58 16.95 2.94
N SER A 200 -1.94 16.01 3.81
CA SER A 200 -2.34 14.67 3.43
C SER A 200 -3.51 14.70 2.43
N TYR A 201 -4.59 15.41 2.77
CA TYR A 201 -5.76 15.48 1.92
C TYR A 201 -5.54 16.31 0.65
N LEU A 202 -5.01 17.53 0.80
CA LEU A 202 -4.86 18.48 -0.32
C LEU A 202 -3.89 17.97 -1.38
N SER A 203 -2.80 17.32 -0.94
CA SER A 203 -1.76 16.81 -1.84
C SER A 203 -2.28 15.69 -2.74
N HIS A 204 -2.97 14.71 -2.15
CA HIS A 204 -3.54 13.59 -2.88
C HIS A 204 -4.62 14.05 -3.86
N LEU A 205 -5.51 14.95 -3.45
CA LEU A 205 -6.53 15.50 -4.34
C LEU A 205 -5.89 16.28 -5.52
N ALA A 206 -4.90 17.12 -5.23
CA ALA A 206 -4.18 17.87 -6.28
C ALA A 206 -3.47 16.93 -7.25
N TRP A 207 -2.82 15.86 -6.75
CA TRP A 207 -2.15 14.86 -7.57
C TRP A 207 -3.13 14.11 -8.49
N MET A 208 -4.30 13.71 -7.98
CA MET A 208 -5.35 13.09 -8.79
C MET A 208 -5.83 14.02 -9.91
N ILE A 209 -6.06 15.31 -9.60
CA ILE A 209 -6.47 16.31 -10.61
C ILE A 209 -5.36 16.53 -11.64
N CYS A 210 -4.09 16.55 -11.23
CA CYS A 210 -2.96 16.61 -12.18
C CYS A 210 -3.00 15.42 -13.14
N GLY A 211 -3.21 14.20 -12.65
CA GLY A 211 -3.34 13.02 -13.49
C GLY A 211 -4.52 13.08 -14.45
N TYR A 212 -5.67 13.59 -13.98
CA TYR A 212 -6.83 13.84 -14.83
C TYR A 212 -6.50 14.81 -16.00
N LYS A 213 -5.78 15.89 -15.70
CA LYS A 213 -5.35 16.88 -16.70
C LYS A 213 -4.33 16.33 -17.69
N GLU A 214 -3.37 15.52 -17.23
CA GLU A 214 -2.38 14.86 -18.08
C GLU A 214 -3.02 13.94 -19.13
N LEU A 215 -4.10 13.29 -18.78
CA LEU A 215 -4.88 12.48 -19.73
C LEU A 215 -5.80 13.30 -20.65
N GLY A 216 -5.79 14.63 -20.55
CA GLY A 216 -6.60 15.53 -21.38
C GLY A 216 -8.01 15.81 -20.83
N GLY A 217 -8.18 15.67 -19.51
CA GLY A 217 -9.43 16.04 -18.83
C GLY A 217 -9.80 17.52 -19.02
N ASP A 218 -11.09 17.80 -18.96
CA ASP A 218 -11.64 19.13 -19.16
C ASP A 218 -11.19 20.16 -18.09
N LYS A 219 -11.67 21.42 -18.20
CA LYS A 219 -11.25 22.54 -17.36
C LYS A 219 -11.98 22.64 -16.01
N LYS A 220 -12.92 21.74 -15.72
CA LYS A 220 -13.81 21.86 -14.53
C LYS A 220 -13.07 21.89 -13.19
N TYR A 221 -11.86 21.31 -13.12
CA TYR A 221 -11.04 21.32 -11.91
C TYR A 221 -9.91 22.34 -11.94
N ASP A 222 -9.74 23.16 -12.99
CA ASP A 222 -8.58 24.05 -13.14
C ASP A 222 -8.50 25.08 -11.99
N GLN A 223 -9.63 25.67 -11.60
CA GLN A 223 -9.68 26.63 -10.51
C GLN A 223 -9.33 25.95 -9.16
N LEU A 224 -9.92 24.78 -8.89
CA LEU A 224 -9.64 24.03 -7.67
C LEU A 224 -8.17 23.65 -7.61
N LEU A 225 -7.60 23.07 -8.67
CA LEU A 225 -6.19 22.70 -8.73
C LEU A 225 -5.27 23.92 -8.48
N SER A 226 -5.60 25.07 -9.09
CA SER A 226 -4.85 26.31 -8.87
C SER A 226 -4.89 26.76 -7.40
N SER A 227 -6.05 26.65 -6.74
CA SER A 227 -6.20 27.00 -5.33
C SER A 227 -5.44 26.02 -4.42
N LEU A 228 -5.57 24.72 -4.65
CA LEU A 228 -4.84 23.69 -3.90
C LEU A 228 -3.33 23.89 -3.97
N CYS A 229 -2.79 24.08 -5.18
CA CYS A 229 -1.36 24.30 -5.38
C CYS A 229 -0.88 25.64 -4.81
N PHE A 230 -1.69 26.69 -4.89
CA PHE A 230 -1.37 27.97 -4.24
C PHE A 230 -1.27 27.83 -2.73
N THR A 231 -2.29 27.21 -2.11
CA THR A 231 -2.36 26.98 -0.66
C THR A 231 -1.18 26.15 -0.17
N MET A 232 -0.91 25.00 -0.78
CA MET A 232 0.22 24.15 -0.39
C MET A 232 1.56 24.87 -0.55
N ASN A 233 1.78 25.53 -1.69
CA ASN A 233 3.01 26.30 -1.92
C ASN A 233 3.19 27.41 -0.88
N HIS A 234 2.13 28.16 -0.57
CA HIS A 234 2.16 29.25 0.40
C HIS A 234 2.52 28.73 1.79
N ARG A 235 1.80 27.72 2.27
CA ARG A 235 2.03 27.09 3.59
C ARG A 235 3.43 26.47 3.69
N ILE A 236 3.91 25.78 2.66
CA ILE A 236 5.27 25.23 2.62
C ILE A 236 6.33 26.33 2.77
N LEU A 237 6.17 27.45 2.07
CA LEU A 237 7.14 28.57 2.14
C LEU A 237 7.12 29.31 3.47
N LEU A 238 5.98 29.32 4.17
CA LEU A 238 5.86 29.93 5.50
C LEU A 238 6.38 28.99 6.61
N SER A 239 6.40 27.69 6.39
CA SER A 239 6.87 26.73 7.37
C SER A 239 8.39 26.82 7.60
N LYS A 240 8.84 26.63 8.84
CA LYS A 240 10.28 26.72 9.20
C LYS A 240 11.14 25.69 8.49
N GLY A 241 10.60 24.48 8.28
CA GLY A 241 11.31 23.34 7.69
C GLY A 241 11.07 23.15 6.20
N LEU A 242 10.26 23.96 5.53
CA LEU A 242 9.67 23.71 4.21
C LEU A 242 8.76 22.47 4.19
N ASN A 243 8.22 22.08 5.33
CA ASN A 243 7.38 20.90 5.50
C ASN A 243 6.10 21.26 6.25
N LEU A 244 5.07 20.48 5.97
CA LEU A 244 3.76 20.61 6.58
C LEU A 244 3.44 19.32 7.35
N PRO A 245 2.92 19.40 8.57
CA PRO A 245 2.52 18.21 9.33
C PRO A 245 1.29 17.55 8.69
N THR A 246 1.27 16.24 8.69
CA THR A 246 0.09 15.46 8.28
C THR A 246 -1.08 15.75 9.19
N TYR A 247 -0.83 15.78 10.50
CA TYR A 247 -1.82 16.10 11.54
C TYR A 247 -1.25 17.02 12.62
N PRO A 248 -2.11 17.70 13.39
CA PRO A 248 -1.68 18.63 14.44
C PRO A 248 -0.84 17.93 15.51
N GLY A 249 0.35 18.49 15.78
CA GLY A 249 1.23 18.01 16.84
C GLY A 249 1.98 16.70 16.53
N GLU A 250 1.92 16.22 15.32
CA GLU A 250 2.67 15.04 14.87
C GLU A 250 3.96 15.44 14.13
N SER A 251 4.90 14.49 14.04
CA SER A 251 6.09 14.66 13.21
C SER A 251 5.71 14.78 11.74
N ILE A 252 6.53 15.51 10.98
CA ILE A 252 6.32 15.63 9.54
C ILE A 252 6.56 14.27 8.88
N TYR A 253 5.55 13.76 8.19
CA TYR A 253 5.64 12.55 7.39
C TYR A 253 6.08 12.90 5.97
N ILE A 254 7.30 12.52 5.61
CA ILE A 254 7.92 12.89 4.33
C ILE A 254 7.19 12.33 3.11
N PRO A 255 6.61 11.11 3.12
CA PRO A 255 5.81 10.64 2.00
C PRO A 255 4.65 11.57 1.62
N ASP A 256 3.91 12.15 2.58
CA ASP A 256 2.85 13.12 2.28
C ASP A 256 3.41 14.40 1.66
N MET A 257 4.55 14.85 2.17
CA MET A 257 5.24 15.98 1.59
C MET A 257 5.69 15.71 0.15
N LEU A 258 6.17 14.49 -0.13
CA LEU A 258 6.52 14.09 -1.49
C LEU A 258 5.33 14.15 -2.44
N VAL A 259 4.14 13.71 -2.02
CA VAL A 259 2.92 13.85 -2.83
C VAL A 259 2.63 15.32 -3.12
N ALA A 260 2.75 16.21 -2.12
CA ALA A 260 2.56 17.65 -2.31
C ALA A 260 3.57 18.24 -3.31
N ILE A 261 4.84 17.85 -3.20
CA ILE A 261 5.91 18.31 -4.10
C ILE A 261 5.69 17.75 -5.52
N VAL A 262 5.26 16.49 -5.67
CA VAL A 262 4.87 15.90 -6.97
C VAL A 262 3.71 16.72 -7.59
N ALA A 263 2.68 17.01 -6.83
CA ALA A 263 1.56 17.78 -7.32
C ALA A 263 1.99 19.20 -7.77
N LEU A 264 2.86 19.87 -7.01
CA LEU A 264 3.42 21.18 -7.39
C LEU A 264 4.31 21.11 -8.63
N ASP A 265 5.12 20.04 -8.79
CA ASP A 265 5.95 19.89 -10.00
C ASP A 265 5.10 19.60 -11.24
N LYS A 266 4.11 18.71 -11.13
CA LYS A 266 3.15 18.45 -12.22
C LYS A 266 2.37 19.72 -12.59
N TYR A 267 1.93 20.48 -11.61
CA TYR A 267 1.30 21.78 -11.84
C TYR A 267 2.23 22.76 -12.53
N ALA A 268 3.50 22.82 -12.11
CA ALA A 268 4.53 23.68 -12.75
C ALA A 268 4.76 23.30 -14.22
N ASN A 269 4.74 22.02 -14.56
CA ASN A 269 4.86 21.55 -15.94
C ASN A 269 3.71 22.02 -16.83
N MET A 270 2.50 22.12 -16.27
CA MET A 270 1.29 22.58 -16.98
C MET A 270 1.15 24.11 -16.99
N ASN A 271 1.85 24.85 -16.11
CA ASN A 271 1.63 26.28 -15.85
C ASN A 271 2.93 27.09 -15.87
N ASN A 272 3.73 26.98 -16.94
CA ASN A 272 4.93 27.80 -17.21
C ASN A 272 5.93 27.84 -16.05
N GLY A 273 6.09 26.77 -15.31
CA GLY A 273 7.06 26.65 -14.22
C GLY A 273 6.61 27.29 -12.89
N LYS A 274 5.34 27.67 -12.75
CA LYS A 274 4.80 28.21 -11.50
C LYS A 274 5.05 27.22 -10.35
N TYR A 275 5.64 27.69 -9.25
CA TYR A 275 6.05 26.92 -8.05
C TYR A 275 7.28 26.00 -8.22
N ARG A 276 7.92 25.92 -9.37
CA ARG A 276 9.13 25.11 -9.58
C ARG A 276 10.29 25.47 -8.64
N SER A 277 10.39 26.74 -8.24
CA SER A 277 11.39 27.18 -7.26
C SER A 277 11.20 26.51 -5.90
N THR A 278 9.96 26.33 -5.46
CA THR A 278 9.64 25.65 -4.20
C THR A 278 10.01 24.18 -4.27
N VAL A 279 9.67 23.49 -5.36
CA VAL A 279 10.07 22.10 -5.62
C VAL A 279 11.59 21.95 -5.55
N LYS A 280 12.34 22.80 -6.26
CA LYS A 280 13.82 22.77 -6.25
C LYS A 280 14.40 23.02 -4.85
N LYS A 281 13.87 23.98 -4.11
CA LYS A 281 14.32 24.27 -2.73
C LYS A 281 14.07 23.07 -1.81
N TRP A 282 12.90 22.45 -1.89
CA TRP A 282 12.53 21.31 -1.09
C TRP A 282 13.45 20.10 -1.38
N ILE A 283 13.63 19.72 -2.65
CA ILE A 283 14.52 18.61 -3.05
C ILE A 283 15.97 18.86 -2.64
N SER A 284 16.46 20.10 -2.82
CA SER A 284 17.81 20.46 -2.40
C SER A 284 18.00 20.27 -0.89
N LYS A 285 17.01 20.69 -0.08
CA LYS A 285 17.00 20.49 1.37
C LYS A 285 16.93 19.03 1.73
N ALA A 286 16.05 18.24 1.11
CA ALA A 286 15.92 16.80 1.33
C ALA A 286 17.23 16.06 1.11
N LYS A 287 17.92 16.32 -0.01
CA LYS A 287 19.23 15.74 -0.32
C LYS A 287 20.33 16.10 0.67
N LYS A 288 20.26 17.30 1.24
CA LYS A 288 21.30 17.82 2.13
C LYS A 288 21.07 17.44 3.60
N GLU A 289 19.81 17.46 4.06
CA GLU A 289 19.52 17.47 5.49
C GLU A 289 18.76 16.24 5.97
N TRP A 290 18.07 15.51 5.05
CA TRP A 290 17.17 14.42 5.47
C TRP A 290 17.64 13.04 5.01
N ILE A 291 18.89 12.91 4.62
CA ILE A 291 19.48 11.60 4.33
C ILE A 291 19.99 10.98 5.63
N ASP A 292 19.46 9.79 5.94
CA ASP A 292 19.91 9.01 7.08
C ASP A 292 21.37 8.59 6.91
N LYS A 293 22.18 8.78 7.95
CA LYS A 293 23.63 8.60 7.87
C LYS A 293 24.06 7.13 7.79
N GLU A 294 23.26 6.22 8.33
CA GLU A 294 23.58 4.80 8.36
C GLU A 294 23.17 4.11 7.06
N THR A 295 21.97 4.39 6.60
CA THR A 295 21.40 3.73 5.41
C THR A 295 21.66 4.49 4.12
N GLY A 296 21.87 5.81 4.18
CA GLY A 296 21.92 6.68 3.00
C GLY A 296 20.55 6.90 2.33
N LEU A 297 19.47 6.51 3.00
CA LEU A 297 18.10 6.67 2.52
C LEU A 297 17.46 7.95 3.05
N LEU A 298 16.48 8.46 2.32
CA LEU A 298 15.67 9.59 2.73
C LEU A 298 14.85 9.22 3.98
N ALA A 299 14.97 9.99 5.04
CA ALA A 299 14.21 9.82 6.26
C ALA A 299 12.70 9.92 5.98
N SER A 300 11.91 9.10 6.68
CA SER A 300 10.46 9.14 6.54
C SER A 300 9.80 10.14 7.47
N PHE A 301 10.51 10.59 8.52
CA PHE A 301 10.01 11.55 9.50
C PHE A 301 11.06 12.62 9.82
N VAL A 302 10.59 13.87 9.90
CA VAL A 302 11.36 15.01 10.39
C VAL A 302 10.51 15.83 11.38
N ASP A 303 11.13 16.65 12.21
CA ASP A 303 10.43 17.60 13.06
C ASP A 303 9.98 18.86 12.28
N GLU A 304 9.24 19.75 12.93
CA GLU A 304 8.76 20.99 12.31
C GLU A 304 9.89 21.93 11.85
N ALA A 305 11.08 21.84 12.47
CA ALA A 305 12.25 22.59 12.03
C ALA A 305 12.98 21.94 10.85
N GLY A 306 12.53 20.75 10.43
CA GLY A 306 13.14 19.97 9.37
C GLY A 306 14.37 19.19 9.81
N LYS A 307 14.53 18.89 11.12
CA LYS A 307 15.56 18.02 11.63
C LYS A 307 15.06 16.58 11.61
N GLN A 308 15.92 15.63 11.25
CA GLN A 308 15.59 14.20 11.31
C GLN A 308 15.13 13.82 12.73
N PHE A 309 14.08 13.02 12.80
CA PHE A 309 13.54 12.54 14.06
C PHE A 309 14.41 11.41 14.60
N GLU A 310 15.13 11.67 15.69
CA GLU A 310 16.00 10.70 16.31
C GLU A 310 15.19 9.50 16.84
N GLY A 311 15.55 8.29 16.42
CA GLY A 311 14.88 7.06 16.84
C GLY A 311 13.74 6.59 15.94
N ALA A 312 13.35 7.35 14.91
CA ALA A 312 12.46 6.83 13.88
C ALA A 312 13.25 5.91 12.93
N PRO A 313 12.97 4.60 12.88
CA PRO A 313 13.71 3.69 12.03
C PRO A 313 13.40 3.96 10.56
N ILE A 314 14.41 3.77 9.70
CA ILE A 314 14.17 3.69 8.27
C ILE A 314 13.46 2.37 7.97
N LYS A 315 12.28 2.44 7.37
CA LYS A 315 11.46 1.30 6.99
C LYS A 315 11.52 1.05 5.50
N GLY A 316 11.54 -0.23 5.10
CA GLY A 316 11.56 -0.64 3.70
C GLY A 316 10.33 -0.16 2.93
N SER A 317 9.14 -0.29 3.51
CA SER A 317 7.87 0.15 2.93
C SER A 317 7.86 1.66 2.65
N TYR A 318 8.24 2.48 3.62
CA TYR A 318 8.29 3.94 3.45
C TYR A 318 9.36 4.38 2.46
N SER A 319 10.53 3.71 2.48
CA SER A 319 11.60 4.00 1.53
C SER A 319 11.21 3.64 0.10
N ALA A 320 10.45 2.55 -0.10
CA ALA A 320 9.90 2.20 -1.40
C ALA A 320 8.90 3.25 -1.90
N LEU A 321 8.03 3.74 -1.01
CA LEU A 321 7.07 4.81 -1.31
C LEU A 321 7.79 6.13 -1.65
N ASN A 322 8.82 6.50 -0.89
CA ASN A 322 9.67 7.65 -1.19
C ASN A 322 10.33 7.52 -2.57
N CYS A 323 10.91 6.37 -2.89
CA CYS A 323 11.50 6.10 -4.21
C CYS A 323 10.47 6.30 -5.33
N TYR A 324 9.26 5.78 -5.16
CA TYR A 324 8.19 5.93 -6.15
C TYR A 324 7.88 7.40 -6.44
N PHE A 325 7.63 8.21 -5.41
CA PHE A 325 7.32 9.62 -5.60
C PHE A 325 8.50 10.43 -6.15
N LEU A 326 9.73 10.11 -5.75
CA LEU A 326 10.92 10.77 -6.28
C LEU A 326 11.09 10.59 -7.78
N THR A 327 10.58 9.51 -8.39
CA THR A 327 10.65 9.31 -9.85
C THR A 327 9.98 10.44 -10.64
N PHE A 328 8.98 11.08 -10.08
CA PHE A 328 8.27 12.20 -10.73
C PHE A 328 9.02 13.53 -10.66
N ILE A 329 9.99 13.67 -9.74
CA ILE A 329 10.60 14.96 -9.39
C ILE A 329 12.09 14.98 -9.76
N ASP A 330 12.81 13.89 -9.46
CA ASP A 330 14.27 13.79 -9.62
C ASP A 330 14.68 12.34 -9.86
N GLU A 331 14.70 11.94 -11.12
CA GLU A 331 14.97 10.57 -11.54
C GLU A 331 16.34 10.06 -11.04
N ALA A 332 17.38 10.89 -11.09
CA ALA A 332 18.70 10.51 -10.65
C ALA A 332 18.75 10.24 -9.13
N PHE A 333 18.05 11.06 -8.36
CA PHE A 333 17.93 10.86 -6.92
C PHE A 333 17.06 9.64 -6.60
N ALA A 334 15.94 9.45 -7.29
CA ALA A 334 15.09 8.27 -7.15
C ALA A 334 15.88 6.98 -7.41
N LYS A 335 16.64 6.93 -8.50
CA LYS A 335 17.49 5.78 -8.85
C LYS A 335 18.52 5.50 -7.76
N HIS A 336 19.21 6.52 -7.27
CA HIS A 336 20.18 6.37 -6.17
C HIS A 336 19.51 5.81 -4.90
N GLN A 337 18.35 6.34 -4.52
CA GLN A 337 17.59 5.86 -3.36
C GLN A 337 17.12 4.42 -3.56
N HIS A 338 16.64 4.06 -4.74
CA HIS A 338 16.23 2.71 -5.07
C HIS A 338 17.40 1.70 -5.01
N GLU A 339 18.58 2.07 -5.51
CA GLU A 339 19.79 1.23 -5.42
C GLU A 339 20.18 0.98 -3.95
N LYS A 340 20.12 2.01 -3.10
CA LYS A 340 20.34 1.89 -1.65
C LYS A 340 19.28 1.01 -0.98
N LEU A 341 18.01 1.24 -1.27
CA LEU A 341 16.91 0.43 -0.78
C LEU A 341 17.11 -1.05 -1.14
N LYS A 342 17.39 -1.33 -2.40
CA LYS A 342 17.63 -2.68 -2.88
C LYS A 342 18.82 -3.33 -2.17
N SER A 343 19.92 -2.62 -1.99
CA SER A 343 21.14 -3.17 -1.37
C SER A 343 20.97 -3.55 0.11
N LEU A 344 20.09 -2.86 0.84
CA LEU A 344 19.90 -3.04 2.29
C LEU A 344 18.69 -3.89 2.65
N PHE A 345 17.60 -3.73 1.91
CA PHE A 345 16.29 -4.28 2.28
C PHE A 345 15.85 -5.44 1.40
N TRP A 346 16.42 -5.58 0.19
CA TRP A 346 16.04 -6.68 -0.69
C TRP A 346 16.52 -8.01 -0.13
N LYS A 347 15.62 -8.97 -0.12
CA LYS A 347 15.89 -10.34 0.27
C LYS A 347 15.52 -11.26 -0.89
N ASP A 348 16.47 -12.10 -1.30
CA ASP A 348 16.30 -13.05 -2.37
C ASP A 348 16.69 -14.47 -1.88
N ASP A 349 15.94 -14.93 -0.88
CA ASP A 349 16.09 -16.26 -0.30
C ASP A 349 14.96 -17.18 -0.79
N LEU A 350 14.42 -18.02 0.13
CA LEU A 350 13.27 -18.88 -0.15
C LEU A 350 12.02 -18.09 -0.56
N VAL A 351 11.87 -16.86 -0.04
CA VAL A 351 10.84 -15.89 -0.43
C VAL A 351 11.54 -14.59 -0.79
N THR A 352 11.34 -14.16 -2.03
CA THR A 352 11.84 -12.88 -2.53
C THR A 352 10.95 -11.75 -2.04
N GLY A 353 11.54 -10.70 -1.46
CA GLY A 353 10.76 -9.58 -0.95
C GLY A 353 11.60 -8.44 -0.40
N LEU A 354 10.92 -7.43 0.10
CA LEU A 354 11.52 -6.29 0.76
C LEU A 354 11.34 -6.43 2.28
N LYS A 355 12.44 -6.37 3.03
CA LYS A 355 12.39 -6.35 4.49
C LYS A 355 11.77 -5.02 4.97
N GLU A 356 11.09 -5.04 6.11
CA GLU A 356 10.64 -3.81 6.75
C GLU A 356 11.79 -3.12 7.51
N TYR A 357 12.69 -3.89 8.12
CA TYR A 357 13.89 -3.37 8.81
C TYR A 357 15.16 -3.99 8.22
N TRP A 358 16.17 -3.16 7.99
CA TRP A 358 17.45 -3.63 7.40
C TRP A 358 18.35 -4.34 8.42
N ASP A 359 18.30 -3.92 9.68
CA ASP A 359 19.20 -4.29 10.78
C ASP A 359 18.63 -5.36 11.73
N ARG A 360 17.34 -5.67 11.64
CA ARG A 360 16.66 -6.58 12.55
C ARG A 360 15.50 -7.33 11.89
N PRO A 361 15.08 -8.49 12.46
CA PRO A 361 13.84 -9.13 12.05
C PRO A 361 12.64 -8.22 12.28
N CYS A 362 11.66 -8.30 11.39
CA CYS A 362 10.38 -7.64 11.61
C CYS A 362 9.63 -8.33 12.75
N PRO A 363 9.18 -7.62 13.79
CA PRO A 363 8.30 -8.23 14.77
C PRO A 363 6.99 -8.66 14.10
N ILE A 364 6.54 -9.86 14.42
CA ILE A 364 5.20 -10.31 13.99
C ILE A 364 4.18 -9.40 14.66
N GLY A 365 3.40 -8.68 13.87
CA GLY A 365 2.44 -7.72 14.39
C GLY A 365 1.61 -7.06 13.32
N LEU A 366 0.78 -6.11 13.75
CA LEU A 366 0.06 -5.21 12.88
C LEU A 366 0.83 -3.89 12.84
N ASP A 367 1.33 -3.50 11.69
CA ASP A 367 1.78 -2.14 11.43
C ASP A 367 0.63 -1.38 10.79
N MET A 368 0.27 -0.23 11.35
CA MET A 368 -0.91 0.52 10.92
C MET A 368 -0.77 1.03 9.49
N ASP A 369 0.46 1.28 9.04
CA ASP A 369 0.75 1.82 7.72
C ASP A 369 1.00 0.73 6.67
N ALA A 370 1.48 -0.44 7.10
CA ALA A 370 1.85 -1.56 6.21
C ALA A 370 0.91 -2.78 6.32
N GLY A 371 -0.06 -2.75 7.25
CA GLY A 371 -0.95 -3.87 7.53
C GLY A 371 -0.26 -5.00 8.30
N PRO A 372 -0.74 -6.25 8.19
CA PRO A 372 -0.15 -7.37 8.89
C PRO A 372 1.23 -7.69 8.33
N ILE A 373 2.26 -7.57 9.18
CA ILE A 373 3.64 -7.91 8.85
C ILE A 373 3.85 -9.37 9.21
N ILE A 374 4.09 -10.19 8.20
CA ILE A 374 4.23 -11.64 8.35
C ILE A 374 5.69 -12.09 8.24
N PHE A 375 6.61 -11.21 7.77
CA PHE A 375 8.01 -11.55 7.49
C PHE A 375 9.01 -10.54 8.07
#